data_16e9667ba3f27bd6d355767be69ff4ef
#
_entry.id   16e9667ba3f27bd6d355767be69ff4ef
#
_cell.length_a   1.000
_cell.length_b   1.000
_cell.length_c   1.000
_cell.angle_alpha   90.00
_cell.angle_beta   90.00
_cell.angle_gamma   90.00
#
_symmetry.space_group_name_H-M   'P 1'
#
loop_
_entity.id
_entity.type
_entity.pdbx_description
1 polymer ?
#
loop_
_entity_poly.entity_id
_entity_poly.type
_entity_poly.pdbx_seq_one_letter_code
_entity_poly.pdbx_strand_id
1 'polypeptide(L)'
;MCALFGWLDYKGIVSDRLLKKLTQALANAAEERGTDASGIAYVKNSKVTIFKRPKPAHKIRFNAPNGTRAVMGHTRMTTQGNEKFNYNNHPFYGHADVNFAFAHNGVLYNDKELRVEKHLPQTQIETDSYVAVQLIEQQGKLDFDSLKSMAELVQGSFCFTALDENNTLYIVKGSNPMCLLHFAQLG
;
A
#
# COMPACT_ATOMS: atom_id res chain seq x y z
N MET A 1 -4.00 14.13 5.43
CA MET A 1 -4.52 12.93 4.71
C MET A 1 -3.39 12.34 3.89
N CYS A 2 -3.31 11.01 3.82
CA CYS A 2 -2.28 10.29 3.08
C CYS A 2 -2.48 10.35 1.56
N ALA A 3 -1.52 9.85 0.78
CA ALA A 3 -1.72 9.56 -0.64
C ALA A 3 -1.21 8.17 -1.01
N LEU A 4 -1.92 7.54 -1.93
CA LEU A 4 -1.47 6.37 -2.66
C LEU A 4 -0.94 6.79 -4.02
N PHE A 5 0.10 6.13 -4.49
CA PHE A 5 0.63 6.32 -5.83
C PHE A 5 1.23 5.01 -6.34
N GLY A 6 1.43 4.90 -7.63
CA GLY A 6 2.06 3.72 -8.20
C GLY A 6 1.90 3.64 -9.71
N TRP A 7 2.38 2.55 -10.25
CA TRP A 7 2.27 2.21 -11.68
C TRP A 7 2.36 0.68 -11.87
N LEU A 8 1.81 0.23 -12.97
CA LEU A 8 1.89 -1.15 -13.45
C LEU A 8 2.27 -1.12 -14.94
N ASP A 9 3.44 -1.67 -15.27
CA ASP A 9 3.88 -1.93 -16.65
C ASP A 9 3.56 -3.38 -17.05
N TYR A 10 2.31 -3.63 -17.43
CA TYR A 10 1.86 -4.98 -17.74
C TYR A 10 2.44 -5.53 -19.05
N LYS A 11 2.89 -4.67 -19.99
CA LYS A 11 3.58 -5.09 -21.21
C LYS A 11 5.09 -5.29 -21.01
N GLY A 12 5.70 -4.61 -20.02
CA GLY A 12 7.13 -4.66 -19.76
C GLY A 12 7.99 -4.00 -20.84
N ILE A 13 7.45 -2.97 -21.46
CA ILE A 13 8.13 -2.26 -22.55
C ILE A 13 8.67 -0.89 -22.13
N VAL A 14 8.28 -0.42 -20.96
CA VAL A 14 8.76 0.88 -20.45
C VAL A 14 10.18 0.73 -19.90
N SER A 15 11.08 1.62 -20.29
CA SER A 15 12.46 1.55 -19.81
C SER A 15 12.57 1.75 -18.28
N ASP A 16 13.43 0.96 -17.62
CA ASP A 16 13.69 1.07 -16.18
C ASP A 16 14.06 2.50 -15.75
N ARG A 17 14.79 3.22 -16.59
CA ARG A 17 15.16 4.62 -16.33
C ARG A 17 13.93 5.52 -16.22
N LEU A 18 12.95 5.32 -17.11
CA LEU A 18 11.70 6.10 -17.09
C LEU A 18 10.85 5.71 -15.88
N LEU A 19 10.71 4.42 -15.58
CA LEU A 19 9.95 3.93 -14.43
C LEU A 19 10.52 4.42 -13.09
N LYS A 20 11.86 4.47 -12.94
CA LYS A 20 12.51 5.05 -11.76
C LYS A 20 12.23 6.55 -11.61
N LYS A 21 12.28 7.30 -12.72
CA LYS A 21 11.93 8.73 -12.72
C LYS A 21 10.45 8.94 -12.38
N LEU A 22 9.57 8.13 -12.96
CA LEU A 22 8.12 8.15 -12.68
C LEU A 22 7.85 7.87 -11.22
N THR A 23 8.47 6.84 -10.64
CA THR A 23 8.32 6.51 -9.20
C THR A 23 8.67 7.71 -8.32
N GLN A 24 9.81 8.37 -8.59
CA GLN A 24 10.23 9.52 -7.80
C GLN A 24 9.29 10.72 -8.01
N ALA A 25 8.86 10.98 -9.23
CA ALA A 25 7.94 12.08 -9.54
C ALA A 25 6.58 11.88 -8.85
N LEU A 26 6.01 10.68 -8.93
CA LEU A 26 4.77 10.34 -8.25
C LEU A 26 4.88 10.45 -6.73
N ALA A 27 5.98 9.96 -6.15
CA ALA A 27 6.23 10.07 -4.71
C ALA A 27 6.31 11.53 -4.25
N ASN A 28 7.04 12.38 -5.01
CA ASN A 28 7.16 13.80 -4.70
C ASN A 28 5.81 14.53 -4.82
N ALA A 29 5.01 14.23 -5.85
CA ALA A 29 3.68 14.79 -6.00
C ALA A 29 2.73 14.33 -4.88
N ALA A 30 2.79 13.07 -4.50
CA ALA A 30 2.00 12.50 -3.41
C ALA A 30 2.33 13.11 -2.03
N GLU A 31 3.53 13.66 -1.86
CA GLU A 31 3.99 14.29 -0.63
C GLU A 31 3.13 15.49 -0.21
N GLU A 32 2.47 16.18 -1.13
CA GLU A 32 1.54 17.27 -0.81
C GLU A 32 0.45 16.84 0.19
N ARG A 33 0.19 15.53 0.30
CA ARG A 33 -0.80 14.96 1.20
C ARG A 33 -0.23 14.33 2.47
N GLY A 34 1.10 14.21 2.57
CA GLY A 34 1.72 13.65 3.78
C GLY A 34 3.24 13.64 3.71
N THR A 35 3.85 14.21 4.73
CA THR A 35 5.30 14.43 4.83
C THR A 35 5.97 13.61 5.94
N ASP A 36 5.20 12.87 6.74
CA ASP A 36 5.72 12.22 7.96
C ASP A 36 6.52 10.96 7.63
N ALA A 37 6.04 10.19 6.66
CA ALA A 37 6.73 9.00 6.19
C ALA A 37 6.37 8.70 4.73
N SER A 38 7.28 8.01 4.04
CA SER A 38 7.05 7.59 2.66
C SER A 38 7.61 6.20 2.41
N GLY A 39 6.94 5.43 1.57
CA GLY A 39 7.36 4.08 1.25
C GLY A 39 6.83 3.59 -0.08
N ILE A 40 7.51 2.57 -0.62
CA ILE A 40 7.10 1.83 -1.80
C ILE A 40 7.16 0.34 -1.56
N ALA A 41 6.37 -0.41 -2.30
CA ALA A 41 6.48 -1.85 -2.45
C ALA A 41 6.60 -2.22 -3.92
N TYR A 42 7.34 -3.27 -4.20
CA TYR A 42 7.55 -3.87 -5.51
C TYR A 42 7.87 -5.36 -5.37
N VAL A 43 7.82 -6.09 -6.47
CA VAL A 43 8.20 -7.51 -6.50
C VAL A 43 9.60 -7.66 -7.06
N LYS A 44 10.44 -8.44 -6.38
CA LYS A 44 11.78 -8.82 -6.82
C LYS A 44 11.98 -10.32 -6.57
N ASN A 45 12.40 -11.06 -7.60
CA ASN A 45 12.61 -12.51 -7.52
C ASN A 45 11.40 -13.24 -6.87
N SER A 46 10.19 -12.93 -7.35
CA SER A 46 8.92 -13.47 -6.83
C SER A 46 8.72 -13.25 -5.33
N LYS A 47 9.26 -12.17 -4.79
CA LYS A 47 9.08 -11.77 -3.38
C LYS A 47 8.66 -10.31 -3.29
N VAL A 48 7.65 -10.05 -2.50
CA VAL A 48 7.27 -8.69 -2.15
C VAL A 48 8.39 -8.04 -1.34
N THR A 49 8.82 -6.89 -1.79
CA THR A 49 9.86 -6.08 -1.12
C THR A 49 9.29 -4.73 -0.77
N ILE A 50 9.44 -4.33 0.49
CA ILE A 50 8.96 -3.05 1.01
C ILE A 50 10.16 -2.20 1.42
N PHE A 51 10.21 -0.98 0.91
CA PHE A 51 11.14 0.05 1.34
C PHE A 51 10.37 1.25 1.86
N LYS A 52 10.54 1.62 3.12
CA LYS A 52 9.86 2.76 3.75
C LYS A 52 10.73 3.45 4.78
N ARG A 53 10.51 4.75 4.96
CA ARG A 53 11.26 5.60 5.91
C ARG A 53 10.33 6.64 6.54
N PRO A 54 10.57 7.02 7.81
CA PRO A 54 9.89 8.14 8.47
C PRO A 54 10.47 9.47 7.99
N LYS A 55 10.27 9.76 6.71
CA LYS A 55 10.78 10.96 6.02
C LYS A 55 9.85 11.34 4.86
N PRO A 56 9.78 12.63 4.53
CA PRO A 56 9.10 13.09 3.32
C PRO A 56 9.76 12.51 2.04
N ALA A 57 8.98 12.35 0.99
CA ALA A 57 9.40 11.65 -0.22
C ALA A 57 10.59 12.31 -0.93
N HIS A 58 10.65 13.66 -0.95
CA HIS A 58 11.77 14.40 -1.56
C HIS A 58 13.13 14.15 -0.88
N LYS A 59 13.13 13.67 0.38
CA LYS A 59 14.35 13.29 1.13
C LYS A 59 14.71 11.81 0.95
N ILE A 60 13.96 11.09 0.13
CA ILE A 60 14.17 9.66 -0.14
C ILE A 60 14.43 9.48 -1.63
N ARG A 61 15.43 8.69 -1.96
CA ARG A 61 15.63 8.20 -3.33
C ARG A 61 15.00 6.83 -3.46
N PHE A 62 13.85 6.76 -4.13
CA PHE A 62 13.21 5.50 -4.45
C PHE A 62 13.89 4.83 -5.64
N ASN A 63 14.35 3.61 -5.44
CA ASN A 63 15.09 2.87 -6.46
C ASN A 63 14.60 1.42 -6.54
N ALA A 64 13.46 1.23 -7.21
CA ALA A 64 13.02 -0.12 -7.57
C ALA A 64 14.05 -0.76 -8.53
N PRO A 65 14.34 -2.06 -8.41
CA PRO A 65 15.29 -2.76 -9.28
C PRO A 65 14.88 -2.71 -10.75
N ASN A 66 15.85 -2.94 -11.64
CA ASN A 66 15.55 -3.14 -13.06
C ASN A 66 14.66 -4.37 -13.24
N GLY A 67 13.76 -4.29 -14.21
CA GLY A 67 12.78 -5.35 -14.48
C GLY A 67 11.58 -5.37 -13.53
N THR A 68 11.45 -4.39 -12.62
CA THR A 68 10.24 -4.22 -11.80
C THR A 68 9.03 -3.95 -12.71
N ARG A 69 7.93 -4.66 -12.47
CA ARG A 69 6.69 -4.60 -13.29
C ARG A 69 5.60 -3.76 -12.64
N ALA A 70 5.64 -3.59 -11.33
CA ALA A 70 4.70 -2.81 -10.56
C ALA A 70 5.37 -2.12 -9.37
N VAL A 71 4.95 -0.92 -9.06
CA VAL A 71 5.26 -0.22 -7.82
C VAL A 71 3.97 0.28 -7.20
N MET A 72 3.80 0.01 -5.93
CA MET A 72 2.77 0.57 -5.07
C MET A 72 3.44 1.46 -4.02
N GLY A 73 2.97 2.68 -3.83
CA GLY A 73 3.58 3.64 -2.93
C GLY A 73 2.59 4.39 -2.06
N HIS A 74 3.11 4.97 -0.99
CA HIS A 74 2.33 5.70 -0.01
C HIS A 74 3.15 6.85 0.59
N THR A 75 2.50 8.01 0.77
CA THR A 75 2.98 9.10 1.61
C THR A 75 2.01 9.32 2.77
N ARG A 76 2.56 9.43 3.98
CA ARG A 76 1.79 9.42 5.23
C ARG A 76 1.67 10.80 5.83
N MET A 77 0.44 11.15 6.21
CA MET A 77 0.14 12.12 7.24
C MET A 77 -0.40 11.34 8.45
N THR A 78 0.27 11.42 9.56
CA THR A 78 -0.01 10.60 10.74
C THR A 78 -1.34 11.01 11.39
N THR A 79 -2.24 10.05 11.53
CA THR A 79 -3.50 10.18 12.26
C THR A 79 -3.51 9.29 13.50
N GLN A 80 -2.92 8.09 13.40
CA GLN A 80 -2.84 7.10 14.47
C GLN A 80 -1.50 6.34 14.38
N GLY A 81 -0.89 6.07 15.53
CA GLY A 81 0.42 5.44 15.64
C GLY A 81 1.58 6.41 15.35
N ASN A 82 2.71 6.23 16.01
CA ASN A 82 3.87 7.12 15.88
C ASN A 82 4.65 6.80 14.60
N GLU A 83 4.81 7.78 13.72
CA GLU A 83 5.53 7.65 12.43
C GLU A 83 7.03 7.35 12.59
N LYS A 84 7.63 7.71 13.73
CA LYS A 84 9.05 7.43 14.01
C LYS A 84 9.33 5.94 14.06
N PHE A 85 8.34 5.15 14.47
CA PHE A 85 8.41 3.70 14.42
C PHE A 85 8.01 3.22 13.02
N ASN A 86 9.01 2.78 12.26
CA ASN A 86 8.82 2.46 10.85
C ASN A 86 7.82 1.31 10.60
N TYR A 87 7.54 0.47 11.59
CA TYR A 87 6.50 -0.56 11.50
C TYR A 87 5.08 0.04 11.41
N ASN A 88 4.86 1.26 11.90
CA ASN A 88 3.59 1.99 11.78
C ASN A 88 3.37 2.64 10.42
N ASN A 89 4.38 2.63 9.54
CA ASN A 89 4.30 3.30 8.24
C ASN A 89 3.92 2.32 7.12
N HIS A 90 3.22 2.83 6.10
CA HIS A 90 2.88 2.07 4.91
C HIS A 90 4.05 1.99 3.91
N PRO A 91 4.05 0.99 3.03
CA PRO A 91 3.16 -0.17 2.99
C PRO A 91 3.40 -1.15 4.15
N PHE A 92 2.36 -1.90 4.52
CA PHE A 92 2.46 -3.02 5.45
C PHE A 92 2.71 -4.32 4.68
N TYR A 93 3.41 -5.24 5.31
CA TYR A 93 3.52 -6.61 4.82
C TYR A 93 2.37 -7.44 5.37
N GLY A 94 1.77 -8.26 4.53
CA GLY A 94 0.77 -9.25 4.88
C GLY A 94 1.07 -10.60 4.24
N HIS A 95 0.52 -11.65 4.82
CA HIS A 95 0.67 -13.03 4.36
C HIS A 95 -0.66 -13.77 4.42
N ALA A 96 -1.10 -14.30 3.29
CA ALA A 96 -2.26 -15.16 3.16
C ALA A 96 -1.85 -16.44 2.40
N ASP A 97 -2.53 -16.81 1.32
CA ASP A 97 -2.04 -17.80 0.36
C ASP A 97 -0.84 -17.28 -0.47
N VAL A 98 -0.71 -15.96 -0.54
CA VAL A 98 0.43 -15.25 -1.14
C VAL A 98 0.95 -14.17 -0.19
N ASN A 99 2.20 -13.76 -0.37
CA ASN A 99 2.74 -12.60 0.31
C ASN A 99 2.30 -11.32 -0.42
N PHE A 100 1.96 -10.29 0.34
CA PHE A 100 1.52 -9.02 -0.24
C PHE A 100 1.98 -7.79 0.56
N ALA A 101 2.03 -6.66 -0.13
CA ALA A 101 2.13 -5.36 0.48
C ALA A 101 0.77 -4.68 0.47
N PHE A 102 0.44 -3.91 1.50
CA PHE A 102 -0.84 -3.24 1.66
C PHE A 102 -0.67 -1.78 2.07
N ALA A 103 -1.43 -0.89 1.46
CA ALA A 103 -1.46 0.52 1.83
C ALA A 103 -2.88 1.09 1.82
N HIS A 104 -3.10 2.09 2.66
CA HIS A 104 -4.39 2.71 2.91
C HIS A 104 -4.28 4.24 2.85
N ASN A 105 -5.18 4.85 2.13
CA ASN A 105 -5.49 6.27 2.22
C ASN A 105 -6.88 6.44 2.82
N GLY A 106 -6.95 6.92 4.06
CA GLY A 106 -8.19 7.11 4.80
C GLY A 106 -8.01 7.01 6.30
N VAL A 107 -9.12 6.82 7.02
CA VAL A 107 -9.18 6.59 8.46
C VAL A 107 -10.27 5.56 8.74
N LEU A 108 -9.95 4.51 9.48
CA LEU A 108 -10.90 3.52 9.98
C LEU A 108 -11.26 3.84 11.43
N TYR A 109 -12.55 3.74 11.74
CA TYR A 109 -13.04 4.14 13.07
C TYR A 109 -13.24 2.95 14.00
N ASN A 110 -13.44 1.75 13.45
CA ASN A 110 -13.77 0.54 14.20
C ASN A 110 -12.59 -0.47 14.31
N ASP A 111 -11.35 -0.02 14.12
CA ASP A 111 -10.17 -0.89 14.15
C ASP A 111 -10.03 -1.62 15.50
N LYS A 112 -10.27 -0.95 16.62
CA LYS A 112 -10.18 -1.54 17.96
C LYS A 112 -11.28 -2.56 18.21
N GLU A 113 -12.52 -2.25 17.80
CA GLU A 113 -13.67 -3.14 17.92
C GLU A 113 -13.46 -4.40 17.11
N LEU A 114 -13.02 -4.27 15.85
CA LEU A 114 -12.73 -5.41 14.98
C LEU A 114 -11.61 -6.30 15.53
N ARG A 115 -10.56 -5.74 16.12
CA ARG A 115 -9.50 -6.53 16.76
C ARG A 115 -10.05 -7.45 17.85
N VAL A 116 -10.97 -6.96 18.66
CA VAL A 116 -11.61 -7.75 19.74
C VAL A 116 -12.63 -8.73 19.16
N GLU A 117 -13.55 -8.26 18.33
CA GLU A 117 -14.66 -9.06 17.78
C GLU A 117 -14.17 -10.23 16.93
N LYS A 118 -13.16 -9.99 16.10
CA LYS A 118 -12.59 -11.01 15.20
C LYS A 118 -11.43 -11.79 15.82
N HIS A 119 -11.11 -11.53 17.09
CA HIS A 119 -9.98 -12.19 17.79
C HIS A 119 -8.66 -12.08 17.00
N LEU A 120 -8.38 -10.90 16.44
CA LEU A 120 -7.20 -10.69 15.62
C LEU A 120 -5.92 -10.78 16.47
N PRO A 121 -4.81 -11.27 15.90
CA PRO A 121 -3.55 -11.39 16.63
C PRO A 121 -3.06 -10.05 17.19
N GLN A 122 -2.47 -10.08 18.37
CA GLN A 122 -1.82 -8.88 18.92
C GLN A 122 -0.65 -8.44 18.04
N THR A 123 -0.48 -7.14 17.93
CA THR A 123 0.58 -6.54 17.11
C THR A 123 1.10 -5.26 17.76
N GLN A 124 2.37 -4.94 17.50
CA GLN A 124 2.96 -3.65 17.86
C GLN A 124 2.55 -2.52 16.91
N ILE A 125 1.89 -2.83 15.78
CA ILE A 125 1.45 -1.84 14.80
C ILE A 125 0.19 -1.16 15.33
N GLU A 126 0.31 0.15 15.56
CA GLU A 126 -0.72 0.97 16.19
C GLU A 126 -1.69 1.60 15.18
N THR A 127 -1.33 1.57 13.89
CA THR A 127 -2.12 2.19 12.81
C THR A 127 -3.43 1.46 12.60
N ASP A 128 -4.53 2.21 12.49
CA ASP A 128 -5.87 1.71 12.19
C ASP A 128 -5.92 0.80 10.95
N SER A 129 -5.19 1.19 9.93
CA SER A 129 -5.13 0.49 8.64
C SER A 129 -4.67 -0.98 8.75
N TYR A 130 -3.90 -1.35 9.78
CA TYR A 130 -3.36 -2.69 9.88
C TYR A 130 -4.43 -3.75 10.19
N VAL A 131 -5.57 -3.34 10.73
CA VAL A 131 -6.72 -4.26 10.90
C VAL A 131 -7.17 -4.87 9.58
N ALA A 132 -7.12 -4.10 8.48
CA ALA A 132 -7.48 -4.61 7.16
C ALA A 132 -6.53 -5.72 6.68
N VAL A 133 -5.22 -5.58 6.95
CA VAL A 133 -4.23 -6.65 6.67
C VAL A 133 -4.58 -7.91 7.46
N GLN A 134 -4.81 -7.78 8.77
CA GLN A 134 -5.13 -8.91 9.64
C GLN A 134 -6.43 -9.62 9.25
N LEU A 135 -7.44 -8.89 8.79
CA LEU A 135 -8.69 -9.47 8.29
C LEU A 135 -8.47 -10.31 7.02
N ILE A 136 -7.60 -9.86 6.11
CA ILE A 136 -7.23 -10.62 4.91
C ILE A 136 -6.42 -11.87 5.31
N GLU A 137 -5.43 -11.73 6.20
CA GLU A 137 -4.63 -12.84 6.71
C GLU A 137 -5.50 -13.90 7.39
N GLN A 138 -6.50 -13.50 8.18
CA GLN A 138 -7.43 -14.40 8.85
C GLN A 138 -8.27 -15.23 7.87
N GLN A 139 -8.60 -14.69 6.69
CA GLN A 139 -9.31 -15.42 5.65
C GLN A 139 -8.40 -16.38 4.87
N GLY A 140 -7.08 -16.26 4.99
CA GLY A 140 -6.09 -17.14 4.38
C GLY A 140 -5.96 -17.00 2.87
N LYS A 141 -6.55 -15.97 2.26
CA LYS A 141 -6.49 -15.69 0.81
C LYS A 141 -6.43 -14.20 0.54
N LEU A 142 -5.74 -13.84 -0.56
CA LEU A 142 -5.80 -12.51 -1.15
C LEU A 142 -6.51 -12.60 -2.51
N ASP A 143 -7.82 -12.47 -2.51
CA ASP A 143 -8.67 -12.49 -3.69
C ASP A 143 -9.81 -11.46 -3.59
N PHE A 144 -10.68 -11.47 -4.58
CA PHE A 144 -11.83 -10.54 -4.61
C PHE A 144 -12.76 -10.73 -3.40
N ASP A 145 -13.03 -11.97 -3.00
CA ASP A 145 -13.98 -12.27 -1.93
C ASP A 145 -13.42 -11.88 -0.56
N SER A 146 -12.13 -12.11 -0.32
CA SER A 146 -11.46 -11.70 0.91
C SER A 146 -11.38 -10.16 1.03
N LEU A 147 -11.06 -9.48 -0.06
CA LEU A 147 -11.01 -8.02 -0.11
C LEU A 147 -12.40 -7.40 0.06
N LYS A 148 -13.44 -8.00 -0.54
CA LYS A 148 -14.83 -7.60 -0.35
C LYS A 148 -15.25 -7.77 1.11
N SER A 149 -15.03 -8.95 1.68
CA SER A 149 -15.37 -9.23 3.08
C SER A 149 -14.67 -8.28 4.04
N MET A 150 -13.39 -8.00 3.82
CA MET A 150 -12.63 -7.01 4.61
C MET A 150 -13.25 -5.62 4.46
N ALA A 151 -13.58 -5.19 3.25
CA ALA A 151 -14.13 -3.86 2.98
C ALA A 151 -15.54 -3.66 3.55
N GLU A 152 -16.34 -4.73 3.66
CA GLU A 152 -17.67 -4.71 4.28
C GLU A 152 -17.63 -4.64 5.82
N LEU A 153 -16.53 -5.09 6.44
CA LEU A 153 -16.36 -5.06 7.89
C LEU A 153 -15.81 -3.73 8.40
N VAL A 154 -14.93 -3.08 7.66
CA VAL A 154 -14.30 -1.83 8.10
C VAL A 154 -15.26 -0.66 7.97
N GLN A 155 -15.22 0.25 8.94
CA GLN A 155 -16.00 1.49 8.95
C GLN A 155 -15.06 2.69 8.90
N GLY A 156 -15.32 3.59 7.96
CA GLY A 156 -14.52 4.79 7.78
C GLY A 156 -14.39 5.22 6.32
N SER A 157 -13.45 6.10 6.09
CA SER A 157 -13.09 6.51 4.73
C SER A 157 -11.89 5.70 4.27
N PHE A 158 -11.92 5.15 3.07
CA PHE A 158 -10.80 4.37 2.58
C PHE A 158 -10.65 4.36 1.06
N CYS A 159 -9.42 4.20 0.66
CA CYS A 159 -8.96 3.60 -0.57
C CYS A 159 -7.78 2.70 -0.21
N PHE A 160 -7.84 1.42 -0.54
CA PHE A 160 -6.78 0.45 -0.30
C PHE A 160 -6.10 0.05 -1.59
N THR A 161 -4.82 -0.25 -1.49
CA THR A 161 -4.07 -0.95 -2.53
C THR A 161 -3.34 -2.13 -1.92
N ALA A 162 -3.31 -3.26 -2.64
CA ALA A 162 -2.47 -4.41 -2.29
C ALA A 162 -1.70 -4.86 -3.53
N LEU A 163 -0.42 -5.21 -3.34
CA LEU A 163 0.45 -5.76 -4.38
C LEU A 163 0.96 -7.11 -3.93
N ASP A 164 0.62 -8.19 -4.65
CA ASP A 164 1.08 -9.52 -4.34
C ASP A 164 2.40 -9.88 -5.03
N GLU A 165 2.97 -11.01 -4.66
CA GLU A 165 4.23 -11.53 -5.22
C GLU A 165 4.14 -11.97 -6.68
N ASN A 166 2.92 -12.06 -7.25
CA ASN A 166 2.66 -12.34 -8.66
C ASN A 166 2.56 -11.05 -9.52
N ASN A 167 2.84 -9.88 -8.94
CA ASN A 167 2.63 -8.55 -9.53
C ASN A 167 1.16 -8.21 -9.80
N THR A 168 0.22 -8.81 -9.09
CA THR A 168 -1.18 -8.40 -9.14
C THR A 168 -1.38 -7.20 -8.24
N LEU A 169 -1.90 -6.12 -8.80
CA LEU A 169 -2.25 -4.91 -8.06
C LEU A 169 -3.76 -4.87 -7.85
N TYR A 170 -4.17 -5.02 -6.61
CA TYR A 170 -5.57 -4.90 -6.19
C TYR A 170 -5.86 -3.47 -5.73
N ILE A 171 -7.03 -2.97 -6.08
CA ILE A 171 -7.53 -1.66 -5.67
C ILE A 171 -8.92 -1.82 -5.11
N VAL A 172 -9.13 -1.39 -3.86
CA VAL A 172 -10.43 -1.39 -3.20
C VAL A 172 -10.79 0.05 -2.87
N LYS A 173 -11.73 0.60 -3.63
CA LYS A 173 -12.16 1.99 -3.50
C LYS A 173 -13.45 2.11 -2.70
N GLY A 174 -13.37 2.78 -1.55
CA GLY A 174 -14.53 3.28 -0.80
C GLY A 174 -14.84 4.75 -1.16
N SER A 175 -14.98 5.60 -0.15
CA SER A 175 -15.33 7.01 -0.32
C SER A 175 -14.18 7.90 -0.82
N ASN A 176 -12.92 7.53 -0.57
CA ASN A 176 -11.78 8.35 -0.96
C ASN A 176 -11.52 8.31 -2.47
N PRO A 177 -11.15 9.45 -3.09
CA PRO A 177 -10.93 9.51 -4.53
C PRO A 177 -9.70 8.70 -4.96
N MET A 178 -9.79 8.12 -6.16
CA MET A 178 -8.70 7.46 -6.86
C MET A 178 -8.76 7.85 -8.33
N CYS A 179 -7.60 8.13 -8.92
CA CYS A 179 -7.45 8.34 -10.35
C CYS A 179 -6.57 7.22 -10.92
N LEU A 180 -7.05 6.58 -11.98
CA LEU A 180 -6.30 5.61 -12.77
C LEU A 180 -6.14 6.13 -14.19
N LEU A 181 -4.89 6.19 -14.64
CA LEU A 181 -4.55 6.57 -16.00
C LEU A 181 -4.02 5.37 -16.74
N HIS A 182 -4.57 5.09 -17.92
CA HIS A 182 -4.12 4.01 -18.77
C HIS A 182 -3.51 4.56 -20.06
N PHE A 183 -2.27 4.16 -20.32
CA PHE A 183 -1.51 4.53 -21.51
C PHE A 183 -1.31 3.27 -22.37
N ALA A 184 -2.30 2.97 -23.22
CA ALA A 184 -2.31 1.74 -24.02
C ALA A 184 -1.04 1.50 -24.87
N GLN A 185 -0.33 2.58 -25.22
CA GLN A 185 0.92 2.50 -25.99
C GLN A 185 2.12 2.06 -25.14
N LEU A 186 2.05 2.32 -23.83
CA LEU A 186 3.16 2.06 -22.90
C LEU A 186 2.96 0.79 -22.05
N GLY A 187 1.72 0.41 -21.81
CA GLY A 187 1.42 -0.75 -20.94
C GLY A 187 0.62 -0.39 -19.73
#